data_17afa415e17073a5af84408c08141c64
#
_entry.id   17afa415e17073a5af84408c08141c64
#
_cell.length_a   1.000
_cell.length_b   1.000
_cell.length_c   1.000
_cell.angle_alpha   90.00
_cell.angle_beta   90.00
_cell.angle_gamma   90.00
#
_symmetry.space_group_name_H-M   'P 1'
#
loop_
_entity.id
_entity.type
_entity.pdbx_description
1 polymer ?
#
loop_
_entity_poly.entity_id
_entity_poly.type
_entity_poly.pdbx_seq_one_letter_code
_entity_poly.pdbx_strand_id
1 'polypeptide(L)'
;YEIASCLVGSEMCIRDRAYKIVFVGPEIIDRDNILNATMSGMKQAAEGLDIVPNLVLVDGNRVPAALEIPAQPVVKGDATSASIGAASILAKVSRDRYMMELDKQYPQYQLAKHKGYPTKLHYELIDQYGIQPFYRRSFLKKQGYWPEGK
;
A
#
# COMPACT_ATOMS: atom_id res chain seq x y z
N TYR A 1 -1.08 -1.22 -6.77
CA TYR A 1 -0.56 -0.20 -5.86
C TYR A 1 -0.51 -0.74 -4.44
N GLU A 2 0.58 -0.48 -3.77
CA GLU A 2 0.69 -0.57 -2.33
C GLU A 2 0.56 0.83 -1.75
N ILE A 3 -0.07 0.92 -0.59
CA ILE A 3 -0.22 2.18 0.12
C ILE A 3 0.41 2.05 1.48
N ALA A 4 1.38 2.91 1.74
CA ALA A 4 1.95 3.10 3.06
C ALA A 4 1.38 4.39 3.63
N SER A 5 1.04 4.37 4.90
CA SER A 5 0.65 5.57 5.62
C SER A 5 1.39 5.66 6.96
N CYS A 6 1.64 6.87 7.38
CA CYS A 6 2.18 7.17 8.69
C CYS A 6 1.26 8.17 9.39
N LEU A 7 1.05 7.97 10.66
CA LEU A 7 0.25 8.85 11.51
C LEU A 7 1.10 9.24 12.72
N VAL A 8 1.15 10.54 13.00
CA VAL A 8 1.78 11.09 14.20
C VAL A 8 0.75 11.84 15.01
N GLY A 9 0.70 11.60 16.31
CA GLY A 9 -0.12 12.35 17.23
C GLY A 9 0.26 12.01 18.68
N SER A 10 0.19 12.98 19.56
CA SER A 10 0.23 12.74 21.00
C SER A 10 -1.22 12.65 21.54
N GLU A 11 -1.42 11.88 22.59
CA GLU A 11 -2.72 11.74 23.24
C GLU A 11 -3.27 13.07 23.81
N MET A 12 -2.40 14.07 23.95
CA MET A 12 -2.74 15.36 24.61
C MET A 12 -3.12 16.49 23.68
N CYS A 13 -2.85 16.43 22.36
CA CYS A 13 -3.14 17.54 21.44
C CYS A 13 -3.76 17.08 20.13
N ILE A 14 -5.05 17.31 19.95
CA ILE A 14 -5.79 17.05 18.70
C ILE A 14 -5.26 17.91 17.52
N ARG A 15 -4.59 19.02 17.79
CA ARG A 15 -4.12 19.98 16.78
C ARG A 15 -2.78 19.60 16.10
N ASP A 16 -1.99 18.71 16.69
CA ASP A 16 -0.64 18.40 16.23
C ASP A 16 -0.56 17.04 15.53
N ARG A 17 -1.67 16.58 14.94
CA ARG A 17 -1.70 15.33 14.20
C ARG A 17 -1.31 15.57 12.76
N ALA A 18 -0.30 14.85 12.31
CA ALA A 18 0.09 14.78 10.91
C ALA A 18 -0.12 13.36 10.39
N TYR A 19 -0.49 13.25 9.13
CA TYR A 19 -0.51 11.97 8.42
C TYR A 19 0.06 12.12 7.02
N LYS A 20 0.64 11.06 6.51
CA LYS A 20 1.13 10.99 5.15
C LYS A 20 0.70 9.67 4.52
N ILE A 21 0.18 9.74 3.29
CA ILE A 21 -0.20 8.58 2.49
C ILE A 21 0.67 8.57 1.26
N VAL A 22 1.32 7.44 1.01
CA VAL A 22 2.19 7.23 -0.15
C VAL A 22 1.65 6.09 -0.98
N PHE A 23 1.49 6.33 -2.27
CA PHE A 23 1.10 5.32 -3.25
C PHE A 23 2.34 4.81 -3.98
N VAL A 24 2.58 3.51 -3.91
CA VAL A 24 3.66 2.85 -4.65
C VAL A 24 3.06 2.12 -5.84
N GLY A 25 3.47 2.50 -7.04
CA GLY A 25 2.94 1.98 -8.29
C GLY A 25 3.32 0.52 -8.59
N PRO A 26 2.58 -0.15 -9.48
CA PRO A 26 2.85 -1.52 -9.87
C PRO A 26 4.25 -1.71 -10.47
N GLU A 27 4.77 -0.72 -11.17
CA GLU A 27 6.11 -0.75 -11.79
C GLU A 27 7.23 -0.89 -10.74
N ILE A 28 7.12 -0.16 -9.62
CA ILE A 28 8.08 -0.24 -8.51
C ILE A 28 7.96 -1.60 -7.82
N ILE A 29 6.72 -2.10 -7.65
CA ILE A 29 6.48 -3.41 -7.06
C ILE A 29 7.06 -4.53 -7.92
N ASP A 30 6.92 -4.42 -9.23
CA ASP A 30 7.45 -5.41 -10.18
C ASP A 30 8.97 -5.38 -10.25
N ARG A 31 9.60 -4.19 -10.11
CA ARG A 31 11.05 -4.03 -10.09
C ARG A 31 11.69 -4.51 -8.79
N ASP A 32 11.17 -4.08 -7.65
CA ASP A 32 11.84 -4.17 -6.34
C ASP A 32 11.25 -5.28 -5.44
N ASN A 33 10.21 -5.97 -5.87
CA ASN A 33 9.28 -6.83 -5.15
C ASN A 33 8.39 -6.08 -4.14
N ILE A 34 7.31 -6.77 -3.70
CA ILE A 34 6.29 -6.16 -2.82
C ILE A 34 6.86 -5.74 -1.46
N LEU A 35 7.76 -6.52 -0.87
CA LEU A 35 8.32 -6.22 0.45
C LEU A 35 9.17 -4.93 0.40
N ASN A 36 10.08 -4.84 -0.55
CA ASN A 36 10.95 -3.67 -0.71
C ASN A 36 10.14 -2.43 -1.11
N ALA A 37 9.15 -2.59 -1.98
CA ALA A 37 8.24 -1.52 -2.37
C ALA A 37 7.44 -0.99 -1.16
N THR A 38 6.93 -1.87 -0.31
CA THR A 38 6.22 -1.50 0.93
C THR A 38 7.17 -0.78 1.90
N MET A 39 8.38 -1.30 2.12
CA MET A 39 9.38 -0.66 2.99
C MET A 39 9.77 0.74 2.48
N SER A 40 9.96 0.89 1.16
CA SER A 40 10.22 2.19 0.54
C SER A 40 9.04 3.16 0.74
N GLY A 41 7.81 2.69 0.56
CA GLY A 41 6.63 3.50 0.82
C GLY A 41 6.49 3.94 2.28
N MET A 42 6.77 3.05 3.23
CA MET A 42 6.76 3.38 4.67
C MET A 42 7.84 4.41 5.01
N LYS A 43 9.05 4.28 4.46
CA LYS A 43 10.11 5.27 4.60
C LYS A 43 9.66 6.64 4.09
N GLN A 44 9.17 6.71 2.86
CA GLN A 44 8.68 7.96 2.26
C GLN A 44 7.52 8.58 3.05
N ALA A 45 6.64 7.75 3.61
CA ALA A 45 5.54 8.25 4.45
C ALA A 45 6.06 8.86 5.75
N ALA A 46 7.00 8.20 6.43
CA ALA A 46 7.57 8.69 7.69
C ALA A 46 8.40 9.97 7.51
N GLU A 47 9.27 10.00 6.49
CA GLU A 47 10.14 11.15 6.20
C GLU A 47 9.37 12.31 5.55
N GLY A 48 8.22 12.05 4.93
CA GLY A 48 7.39 13.06 4.29
C GLY A 48 6.33 13.69 5.20
N LEU A 49 6.36 13.43 6.51
CA LEU A 49 5.47 14.08 7.47
C LEU A 49 5.91 15.53 7.71
N ASP A 50 4.95 16.42 7.82
CA ASP A 50 5.22 17.85 8.18
C ASP A 50 5.78 17.98 9.61
N ILE A 51 5.50 17.00 10.46
CA ILE A 51 6.00 16.92 11.83
C ILE A 51 6.89 15.67 11.93
N VAL A 52 8.16 15.87 12.20
CA VAL A 52 9.12 14.76 12.33
C VAL A 52 8.84 13.98 13.62
N PRO A 53 8.54 12.67 13.53
CA PRO A 53 8.29 11.85 14.71
C PRO A 53 9.59 11.51 15.44
N ASN A 54 9.52 11.33 16.76
CA ASN A 54 10.66 10.87 17.56
C ASN A 54 10.87 9.34 17.42
N LEU A 55 9.80 8.60 17.07
CA LEU A 55 9.83 7.15 16.89
C LEU A 55 8.79 6.74 15.86
N VAL A 56 9.15 5.85 14.96
CA VAL A 56 8.26 5.20 13.99
C VAL A 56 7.97 3.77 14.43
N LEU A 57 6.71 3.43 14.62
CA LEU A 57 6.27 2.05 14.85
C LEU A 57 5.86 1.44 13.51
N VAL A 58 6.43 0.30 13.18
CA VAL A 58 6.20 -0.40 11.91
C VAL A 58 5.52 -1.73 12.18
N ASP A 59 4.37 -1.97 11.53
CA ASP A 59 3.71 -3.26 11.62
C ASP A 59 4.55 -4.36 10.96
N GLY A 60 4.72 -5.45 11.70
CA GLY A 60 5.51 -6.60 11.26
C GLY A 60 6.82 -6.78 12.04
N ASN A 61 7.77 -7.46 11.43
CA ASN A 61 9.04 -7.87 12.04
C ASN A 61 10.28 -7.15 11.47
N ARG A 62 10.09 -6.14 10.63
CA ARG A 62 11.16 -5.39 9.95
C ARG A 62 10.87 -3.90 9.95
N VAL A 63 11.93 -3.11 9.86
CA VAL A 63 11.86 -1.67 9.64
C VAL A 63 12.46 -1.31 8.29
N PRO A 64 12.06 -0.19 7.67
CA PRO A 64 12.67 0.30 6.44
C PRO A 64 14.18 0.51 6.61
N ALA A 65 14.96 0.05 5.63
CA ALA A 65 16.39 0.33 5.61
C ALA A 65 16.66 1.83 5.39
N ALA A 66 17.74 2.33 5.98
CA ALA A 66 18.17 3.72 5.86
C ALA A 66 17.08 4.76 6.23
N LEU A 67 16.18 4.41 7.14
CA LEU A 67 15.29 5.39 7.77
C LEU A 67 16.10 6.20 8.79
N GLU A 68 16.12 7.52 8.66
CA GLU A 68 16.89 8.41 9.55
C GLU A 68 16.22 8.58 10.93
N ILE A 69 14.94 8.29 11.02
CA ILE A 69 14.16 8.39 12.24
C ILE A 69 14.22 7.06 12.99
N PRO A 70 14.42 7.05 14.33
CA PRO A 70 14.35 5.83 15.12
C PRO A 70 13.08 5.03 14.83
N ALA A 71 13.21 3.73 14.59
CA ALA A 71 12.08 2.89 14.23
C ALA A 71 12.08 1.56 14.98
N GLN A 72 10.91 1.05 15.30
CA GLN A 72 10.68 -0.21 16.00
C GLN A 72 9.66 -1.07 15.29
N PRO A 73 9.95 -2.35 15.01
CA PRO A 73 8.98 -3.28 14.46
C PRO A 73 8.03 -3.76 15.58
N VAL A 74 6.75 -3.87 15.26
CA VAL A 74 5.71 -4.35 16.19
C VAL A 74 4.92 -5.44 15.49
N VAL A 75 5.12 -6.68 15.89
CA VAL A 75 4.40 -7.84 15.33
C VAL A 75 2.92 -7.75 15.70
N LYS A 76 2.03 -7.84 14.71
CA LYS A 76 0.58 -7.59 14.85
C LYS A 76 0.28 -6.20 15.43
N GLY A 77 1.03 -5.21 14.96
CA GLY A 77 0.95 -3.84 15.44
C GLY A 77 -0.41 -3.20 15.21
N ASP A 78 -1.10 -3.55 14.15
CA ASP A 78 -2.45 -3.13 13.82
C ASP A 78 -3.49 -3.50 14.90
N ALA A 79 -3.26 -4.63 15.59
CA ALA A 79 -4.12 -5.11 16.70
C ALA A 79 -3.68 -4.61 18.08
N THR A 80 -2.44 -4.14 18.23
CA THR A 80 -1.84 -3.83 19.54
C THR A 80 -1.49 -2.35 19.74
N SER A 81 -1.38 -1.58 18.65
CA SER A 81 -1.05 -0.16 18.66
C SER A 81 -2.13 0.66 17.96
N ALA A 82 -2.73 1.60 18.67
CA ALA A 82 -3.73 2.50 18.11
C ALA A 82 -3.20 3.33 16.93
N SER A 83 -1.94 3.77 17.00
CA SER A 83 -1.29 4.52 15.91
C SER A 83 -1.12 3.68 14.65
N ILE A 84 -0.66 2.44 14.78
CA ILE A 84 -0.53 1.51 13.64
C ILE A 84 -1.91 1.16 13.09
N GLY A 85 -2.88 0.86 13.95
CA GLY A 85 -4.26 0.56 13.53
C GLY A 85 -4.89 1.72 12.75
N ALA A 86 -4.73 2.95 13.23
CA ALA A 86 -5.22 4.14 12.54
C ALA A 86 -4.53 4.35 11.18
N ALA A 87 -3.22 4.19 11.11
CA ALA A 87 -2.46 4.25 9.85
C ALA A 87 -2.92 3.18 8.85
N SER A 88 -3.14 1.94 9.31
CA SER A 88 -3.66 0.84 8.49
C SER A 88 -5.04 1.13 7.91
N ILE A 89 -5.93 1.73 8.70
CA ILE A 89 -7.26 2.16 8.24
C ILE A 89 -7.13 3.23 7.15
N LEU A 90 -6.29 4.25 7.35
CA LEU A 90 -6.05 5.30 6.37
C LEU A 90 -5.51 4.72 5.05
N ALA A 91 -4.53 3.82 5.12
CA ALA A 91 -3.98 3.15 3.95
C ALA A 91 -5.07 2.36 3.19
N LYS A 92 -5.84 1.54 3.92
CA LYS A 92 -6.90 0.72 3.33
C LYS A 92 -7.99 1.57 2.67
N VAL A 93 -8.51 2.58 3.36
CA VAL A 93 -9.56 3.44 2.82
C VAL A 93 -9.07 4.21 1.59
N SER A 94 -7.84 4.69 1.63
CA SER A 94 -7.24 5.41 0.49
C SER A 94 -7.07 4.49 -0.72
N ARG A 95 -6.65 3.24 -0.50
CA ARG A 95 -6.56 2.24 -1.56
C ARG A 95 -7.93 1.91 -2.16
N ASP A 96 -8.93 1.71 -1.32
CA ASP A 96 -10.27 1.40 -1.78
C ASP A 96 -10.87 2.55 -2.60
N ARG A 97 -10.67 3.81 -2.17
CA ARG A 97 -11.05 5.00 -2.94
C ARG A 97 -10.32 5.06 -4.29
N TYR A 98 -9.02 4.82 -4.30
CA TYR A 98 -8.24 4.78 -5.54
C TYR A 98 -8.79 3.73 -6.51
N MET A 99 -9.12 2.52 -6.02
CA MET A 99 -9.71 1.47 -6.87
C MET A 99 -11.09 1.86 -7.40
N MET A 100 -11.88 2.62 -6.65
CA MET A 100 -13.17 3.15 -7.11
C MET A 100 -12.99 4.22 -8.21
N GLU A 101 -11.99 5.09 -8.09
CA GLU A 101 -11.68 6.07 -9.15
C GLU A 101 -11.14 5.38 -10.41
N LEU A 102 -10.32 4.35 -10.25
CA LEU A 102 -9.83 3.56 -11.36
C LEU A 102 -10.97 2.79 -12.07
N ASP A 103 -11.97 2.33 -11.32
CA ASP A 103 -13.17 1.68 -11.87
C ASP A 103 -13.97 2.61 -12.80
N LYS A 104 -14.01 3.90 -12.52
CA LYS A 104 -14.66 4.88 -13.40
C LYS A 104 -13.95 5.00 -14.76
N GLN A 105 -12.62 4.83 -14.77
CA GLN A 105 -11.82 4.86 -16.00
C GLN A 105 -11.88 3.54 -16.77
N TYR A 106 -12.03 2.44 -16.06
CA TYR A 106 -12.03 1.09 -16.61
C TYR A 106 -13.22 0.27 -16.09
N PRO A 107 -14.48 0.68 -16.37
CA PRO A 107 -15.68 0.07 -15.78
C PRO A 107 -15.85 -1.41 -16.12
N GLN A 108 -15.31 -1.84 -17.27
CA GLN A 108 -15.35 -3.24 -17.72
C GLN A 108 -14.61 -4.19 -16.78
N TYR A 109 -13.65 -3.70 -15.98
CA TYR A 109 -12.88 -4.52 -15.01
C TYR A 109 -13.56 -4.65 -13.65
N GLN A 110 -14.62 -3.90 -13.37
CA GLN A 110 -15.38 -3.94 -12.11
C GLN A 110 -14.48 -3.86 -10.86
N LEU A 111 -13.47 -2.98 -10.91
CA LEU A 111 -12.47 -2.82 -9.84
C LEU A 111 -13.09 -2.39 -8.51
N ALA A 112 -14.22 -1.68 -8.56
CA ALA A 112 -14.98 -1.32 -7.37
C ALA A 112 -15.51 -2.54 -6.59
N LYS A 113 -15.74 -3.68 -7.25
CA LYS A 113 -16.23 -4.91 -6.60
C LYS A 113 -15.10 -5.69 -5.94
N HIS A 114 -14.07 -6.02 -6.69
CA HIS A 114 -12.99 -6.90 -6.20
C HIS A 114 -11.76 -6.17 -5.67
N LYS A 115 -11.67 -4.84 -5.81
CA LYS A 115 -10.56 -3.99 -5.29
C LYS A 115 -9.16 -4.50 -5.67
N GLY A 116 -9.04 -5.23 -6.77
CA GLY A 116 -7.80 -5.87 -7.20
C GLY A 116 -7.40 -7.13 -6.41
N TYR A 117 -8.28 -7.63 -5.55
CA TYR A 117 -8.06 -8.93 -4.89
C TYR A 117 -8.21 -10.10 -5.88
N PRO A 118 -7.51 -11.24 -5.66
CA PRO A 118 -7.48 -12.39 -6.55
C PRO A 118 -8.77 -13.22 -6.47
N THR A 119 -9.87 -12.64 -6.92
CA THR A 119 -11.18 -13.29 -7.01
C THR A 119 -11.37 -13.94 -8.37
N LYS A 120 -12.29 -14.91 -8.49
CA LYS A 120 -12.65 -15.52 -9.75
C LYS A 120 -13.06 -14.48 -10.80
N LEU A 121 -13.94 -13.55 -10.40
CA LEU A 121 -14.36 -12.43 -11.24
C LEU A 121 -13.19 -11.63 -11.79
N HIS A 122 -12.18 -11.34 -10.96
CA HIS A 122 -11.01 -10.58 -11.37
C HIS A 122 -10.25 -11.27 -12.51
N TYR A 123 -10.05 -12.57 -12.41
CA TYR A 123 -9.36 -13.34 -13.46
C TYR A 123 -10.19 -13.48 -14.72
N GLU A 124 -11.50 -13.74 -14.61
CA GLU A 124 -12.42 -13.81 -15.76
C GLU A 124 -12.41 -12.49 -16.57
N LEU A 125 -12.33 -11.34 -15.87
CA LEU A 125 -12.28 -10.04 -16.53
C LEU A 125 -10.91 -9.77 -17.18
N ILE A 126 -9.82 -10.28 -16.62
CA ILE A 126 -8.49 -10.24 -17.26
C ILE A 126 -8.51 -11.09 -18.54
N ASP A 127 -9.10 -12.28 -18.49
CA ASP A 127 -9.22 -13.16 -19.68
C ASP A 127 -10.04 -12.51 -20.80
N GLN A 128 -11.08 -11.78 -20.41
CA GLN A 128 -11.99 -11.15 -21.39
C GLN A 128 -11.42 -9.85 -21.97
N TYR A 129 -10.80 -9.00 -21.17
CA TYR A 129 -10.41 -7.63 -21.56
C TYR A 129 -8.89 -7.40 -21.63
N GLY A 130 -8.10 -8.42 -21.25
CA GLY A 130 -6.65 -8.33 -21.28
C GLY A 130 -6.04 -7.62 -20.05
N ILE A 131 -4.72 -7.48 -20.09
CA ILE A 131 -3.92 -6.89 -19.01
C ILE A 131 -3.72 -5.39 -19.29
N GLN A 132 -3.92 -4.57 -18.27
CA GLN A 132 -3.73 -3.12 -18.33
C GLN A 132 -2.48 -2.68 -17.53
N PRO A 133 -1.94 -1.47 -17.76
CA PRO A 133 -0.75 -0.96 -17.08
C PRO A 133 -0.86 -0.88 -15.54
N PHE A 134 -2.09 -0.81 -15.01
CA PHE A 134 -2.31 -0.77 -13.57
C PHE A 134 -2.17 -2.13 -12.87
N TYR A 135 -1.96 -3.22 -13.61
CA TYR A 135 -1.72 -4.53 -13.04
C TYR A 135 -0.26 -4.74 -12.64
N ARG A 136 -0.05 -5.46 -11.55
CA ARG A 136 1.27 -5.92 -11.11
C ARG A 136 1.64 -7.17 -11.91
N ARG A 137 2.55 -7.04 -12.85
CA ARG A 137 2.95 -8.11 -13.77
C ARG A 137 3.55 -9.32 -13.05
N SER A 138 4.34 -9.06 -12.01
CA SER A 138 4.96 -10.12 -11.20
C SER A 138 3.94 -11.03 -10.51
N PHE A 139 2.77 -10.51 -10.15
CA PHE A 139 1.68 -11.30 -9.57
C PHE A 139 0.93 -12.11 -10.62
N LEU A 140 0.70 -11.53 -11.80
CA LEU A 140 0.04 -12.20 -12.91
C LEU A 140 0.91 -13.31 -13.52
N LYS A 141 2.23 -13.12 -13.55
CA LYS A 141 3.17 -14.15 -14.01
C LYS A 141 3.05 -15.44 -13.20
N LYS A 142 2.92 -15.34 -11.87
CA LYS A 142 2.72 -16.50 -10.98
C LYS A 142 1.42 -17.27 -11.27
N GLN A 143 0.44 -16.63 -11.89
CA GLN A 143 -0.85 -17.19 -12.26
C GLN A 143 -0.91 -17.63 -13.74
N GLY A 144 0.22 -17.56 -14.47
CA GLY A 144 0.29 -17.94 -15.87
C GLY A 144 -0.24 -16.90 -16.88
N TYR A 145 -0.61 -15.70 -16.42
CA TYR A 145 -1.15 -14.65 -17.30
C TYR A 145 -0.09 -13.83 -18.04
N TRP A 146 1.17 -13.97 -17.69
CA TRP A 146 2.25 -13.24 -18.34
C TRP A 146 3.23 -14.22 -18.98
N PRO A 147 3.22 -14.38 -20.32
CA PRO A 147 4.21 -15.20 -21.01
C PRO A 147 5.60 -14.58 -20.85
N GLU A 148 6.60 -15.43 -20.63
CA GLU A 148 7.99 -15.00 -20.64
C GLU A 148 8.36 -14.53 -22.06
N GLY A 149 8.77 -13.29 -22.19
CA GLY A 149 9.41 -12.76 -23.40
C GLY A 149 8.51 -12.10 -24.43
N LYS A 150 7.73 -11.08 -24.06
CA LYS A 150 7.30 -10.02 -24.98
C LYS A 150 7.46 -8.66 -24.33
#